data_d61da64a6e60b1e0bf9e6703d92733bc
#
_entry.id   d61da64a6e60b1e0bf9e6703d92733bc
#
_cell.length_a   1.000
_cell.length_b   1.000
_cell.length_c   1.000
_cell.angle_alpha   90.00
_cell.angle_beta   90.00
_cell.angle_gamma   90.00
#
_symmetry.space_group_name_H-M   'P 1'
#
loop_
_entity.id
_entity.type
_entity.pdbx_description
1 polymer ?
#
loop_
_entity_poly.entity_id
_entity_poly.type
_entity_poly.pdbx_seq_one_letter_code
_entity_poly.pdbx_strand_id
1 'polypeptide(L)'
;MVKDEDDIVEDWILYHGTLFGYENLYIVDNMSNDNTYTIMQKYEEKGVNIYSHPNYLEKGNIMKQLIDNNPCTIAFPLDIDEFIVYYDKESNTISTENIVSYLHNLIHAGNLTNNSNGLYKCDYIHSKLTTPSRQGYNRAILECTRGRYDNNRVKIMTKAFFDTRKWNGNIDHGNHFNTYSEYTMSNLCLVHYHKRNLQQHKKKVINNVQGLGYNPYDLNALKELNKGCPGSHHVKEMIRILEGKYSLNCNEPVYSTDIRLTPISTFIKKITQDRKNETIQKNQLSRFEYIKNRK
;
A
#
# COMPACT_ATOMS: atom_id res chain seq x y z
N MET A 1 -3.84 3.15 7.32
CA MET A 1 -4.29 4.55 7.53
C MET A 1 -3.86 5.36 6.33
N VAL A 2 -4.73 6.22 5.82
CA VAL A 2 -4.52 6.99 4.58
C VAL A 2 -4.75 8.48 4.84
N LYS A 3 -4.00 9.35 4.12
CA LYS A 3 -4.21 10.80 4.11
C LYS A 3 -3.82 11.39 2.77
N ASP A 4 -4.81 12.01 2.10
CA ASP A 4 -4.62 12.76 0.86
C ASP A 4 -3.92 11.94 -0.27
N GLU A 5 -4.45 10.75 -0.56
CA GLU A 5 -3.92 9.77 -1.53
C GLU A 5 -4.95 9.45 -2.63
N ASP A 6 -5.69 10.47 -3.10
CA ASP A 6 -6.77 10.34 -4.08
C ASP A 6 -6.32 9.79 -5.45
N ASP A 7 -5.03 9.85 -5.74
CA ASP A 7 -4.43 9.32 -6.98
C ASP A 7 -4.24 7.79 -6.99
N ILE A 8 -4.29 7.12 -5.84
CA ILE A 8 -3.99 5.68 -5.73
C ILE A 8 -5.02 4.87 -4.94
N VAL A 9 -5.80 5.51 -4.07
CA VAL A 9 -6.69 4.81 -3.14
C VAL A 9 -7.71 3.92 -3.86
N GLU A 10 -8.24 4.36 -5.02
CA GLU A 10 -9.19 3.56 -5.80
C GLU A 10 -8.53 2.30 -6.37
N ASP A 11 -7.34 2.43 -6.95
CA ASP A 11 -6.59 1.30 -7.49
C ASP A 11 -6.24 0.29 -6.38
N TRP A 12 -5.91 0.77 -5.17
CA TRP A 12 -5.64 -0.08 -4.01
C TRP A 12 -6.88 -0.87 -3.55
N ILE A 13 -8.04 -0.21 -3.46
CA ILE A 13 -9.31 -0.85 -3.09
C ILE A 13 -9.72 -1.88 -4.13
N LEU A 14 -9.64 -1.53 -5.42
CA LEU A 14 -9.96 -2.44 -6.52
C LEU A 14 -9.07 -3.68 -6.49
N TYR A 15 -7.78 -3.49 -6.30
CA TYR A 15 -6.80 -4.56 -6.29
C TYR A 15 -7.03 -5.53 -5.12
N HIS A 16 -6.97 -5.02 -3.90
CA HIS A 16 -7.08 -5.87 -2.71
C HIS A 16 -8.52 -6.38 -2.48
N GLY A 17 -9.53 -5.57 -2.82
CA GLY A 17 -10.93 -6.01 -2.73
C GLY A 17 -11.27 -7.13 -3.70
N THR A 18 -10.65 -7.16 -4.89
CA THR A 18 -10.83 -8.28 -5.82
C THR A 18 -10.07 -9.53 -5.37
N LEU A 19 -8.91 -9.38 -4.74
CA LEU A 19 -8.12 -10.51 -4.25
C LEU A 19 -8.69 -11.14 -2.97
N PHE A 20 -9.18 -10.33 -2.05
CA PHE A 20 -9.48 -10.77 -0.68
C PHE A 20 -10.93 -10.59 -0.26
N GLY A 21 -11.78 -9.97 -1.08
CA GLY A 21 -13.11 -9.51 -0.72
C GLY A 21 -13.09 -8.06 -0.20
N TYR A 22 -14.05 -7.25 -0.66
CA TYR A 22 -14.16 -5.84 -0.24
C TYR A 22 -14.49 -5.72 1.24
N GLU A 23 -15.27 -6.65 1.77
CA GLU A 23 -15.67 -6.75 3.17
C GLU A 23 -14.49 -7.01 4.14
N ASN A 24 -13.37 -7.47 3.62
CA ASN A 24 -12.14 -7.71 4.36
C ASN A 24 -11.17 -6.51 4.33
N LEU A 25 -11.56 -5.40 3.71
CA LEU A 25 -10.79 -4.16 3.70
C LEU A 25 -11.23 -3.22 4.81
N TYR A 26 -10.29 -2.82 5.66
CA TYR A 26 -10.46 -1.88 6.75
C TYR A 26 -9.55 -0.67 6.52
N ILE A 27 -10.13 0.48 6.21
CA ILE A 27 -9.38 1.68 5.85
C ILE A 27 -9.65 2.78 6.87
N VAL A 28 -8.59 3.38 7.38
CA VAL A 28 -8.70 4.50 8.33
C VAL A 28 -8.25 5.78 7.63
N ASP A 29 -9.19 6.69 7.41
CA ASP A 29 -8.91 8.03 6.89
C ASP A 29 -8.32 8.91 8.01
N ASN A 30 -7.17 9.49 7.77
CA ASN A 30 -6.55 10.43 8.69
C ASN A 30 -6.94 11.88 8.35
N MET A 31 -8.24 12.14 8.24
CA MET A 31 -8.81 13.45 7.94
C MET A 31 -8.27 14.02 6.63
N SER A 32 -8.47 13.30 5.53
CA SER A 32 -8.09 13.73 4.18
C SER A 32 -8.84 14.98 3.75
N ASN A 33 -8.14 15.89 3.04
CA ASN A 33 -8.69 17.14 2.55
C ASN A 33 -8.93 17.12 1.02
N ASP A 34 -8.52 16.05 0.34
CA ASP A 34 -8.74 15.82 -1.09
C ASP A 34 -9.92 14.87 -1.32
N ASN A 35 -9.98 14.25 -2.52
CA ASN A 35 -11.06 13.32 -2.86
C ASN A 35 -10.90 11.91 -2.25
N THR A 36 -9.85 11.65 -1.46
CA THR A 36 -9.57 10.31 -0.89
C THR A 36 -10.78 9.73 -0.19
N TYR A 37 -11.37 10.46 0.76
CA TYR A 37 -12.53 9.99 1.54
C TYR A 37 -13.75 9.76 0.62
N THR A 38 -14.05 10.69 -0.28
CA THR A 38 -15.15 10.57 -1.23
C THR A 38 -15.01 9.37 -2.18
N ILE A 39 -13.77 9.04 -2.56
CA ILE A 39 -13.49 7.85 -3.37
C ILE A 39 -13.76 6.58 -2.57
N MET A 40 -13.29 6.50 -1.33
CA MET A 40 -13.50 5.35 -0.46
C MET A 40 -14.98 5.07 -0.22
N GLN A 41 -15.78 6.11 0.07
CA GLN A 41 -17.22 5.99 0.34
C GLN A 41 -17.99 5.27 -0.78
N LYS A 42 -17.57 5.38 -2.04
CA LYS A 42 -18.18 4.64 -3.17
C LYS A 42 -18.09 3.12 -3.03
N TYR A 43 -17.28 2.64 -2.11
CA TYR A 43 -17.04 1.21 -1.88
C TYR A 43 -17.65 0.69 -0.58
N GLU A 44 -18.28 1.54 0.23
CA GLU A 44 -19.01 1.12 1.45
C GLU A 44 -20.13 0.13 1.10
N GLU A 45 -20.91 0.42 0.05
CA GLU A 45 -21.96 -0.50 -0.44
C GLU A 45 -21.42 -1.86 -0.92
N LYS A 46 -20.12 -1.95 -1.20
CA LYS A 46 -19.44 -3.20 -1.53
C LYS A 46 -18.87 -3.93 -0.32
N GLY A 47 -19.01 -3.35 0.86
CA GLY A 47 -18.56 -3.92 2.12
C GLY A 47 -17.24 -3.36 2.65
N VAL A 48 -16.60 -2.38 1.98
CA VAL A 48 -15.37 -1.77 2.52
C VAL A 48 -15.67 -1.06 3.83
N ASN A 49 -14.90 -1.37 4.87
CA ASN A 49 -15.04 -0.79 6.20
C ASN A 49 -14.20 0.49 6.29
N ILE A 50 -14.85 1.65 6.45
CA ILE A 50 -14.18 2.95 6.48
C ILE A 50 -14.33 3.56 7.88
N TYR A 51 -13.21 4.01 8.42
CA TYR A 51 -13.12 4.70 9.70
C TYR A 51 -12.40 6.03 9.51
N SER A 52 -12.56 6.96 10.48
CA SER A 52 -11.79 8.21 10.49
C SER A 52 -11.10 8.38 11.83
N HIS A 53 -9.84 8.79 11.82
CA HIS A 53 -9.08 9.06 13.04
C HIS A 53 -8.05 10.18 12.82
N PRO A 54 -8.08 11.26 13.64
CA PRO A 54 -7.25 12.43 13.41
C PRO A 54 -5.77 12.24 13.82
N ASN A 55 -5.49 11.32 14.74
CA ASN A 55 -4.15 11.17 15.29
C ASN A 55 -3.36 10.10 14.53
N TYR A 56 -2.44 10.53 13.69
CA TYR A 56 -1.56 9.65 12.93
C TYR A 56 -0.61 8.81 13.82
N LEU A 57 -0.24 9.33 15.00
CA LEU A 57 0.67 8.62 15.91
C LEU A 57 0.04 7.36 16.52
N GLU A 58 -1.31 7.28 16.54
CA GLU A 58 -2.05 6.11 17.00
C GLU A 58 -2.18 4.99 15.94
N LYS A 59 -1.58 5.13 14.77
CA LYS A 59 -1.72 4.20 13.63
C LYS A 59 -1.54 2.73 14.04
N GLY A 60 -0.48 2.40 14.78
CA GLY A 60 -0.20 1.02 15.21
C GLY A 60 -1.28 0.47 16.14
N ASN A 61 -1.71 1.27 17.14
CA ASN A 61 -2.75 0.90 18.09
C ASN A 61 -4.10 0.68 17.40
N ILE A 62 -4.46 1.56 16.45
CA ILE A 62 -5.70 1.45 15.68
C ILE A 62 -5.71 0.18 14.83
N MET A 63 -4.61 -0.12 14.13
CA MET A 63 -4.49 -1.35 13.36
C MET A 63 -4.63 -2.59 14.24
N LYS A 64 -4.01 -2.58 15.43
CA LYS A 64 -4.14 -3.68 16.40
C LYS A 64 -5.59 -3.84 16.87
N GLN A 65 -6.28 -2.76 17.21
CA GLN A 65 -7.69 -2.79 17.61
C GLN A 65 -8.59 -3.32 16.49
N LEU A 66 -8.35 -2.93 15.23
CA LEU A 66 -9.11 -3.45 14.09
C LEU A 66 -8.92 -4.95 13.91
N ILE A 67 -7.70 -5.46 14.09
CA ILE A 67 -7.43 -6.91 14.03
C ILE A 67 -8.13 -7.64 15.18
N ASP A 68 -8.05 -7.11 16.40
CA ASP A 68 -8.63 -7.75 17.59
C ASP A 68 -10.18 -7.79 17.54
N ASN A 69 -10.79 -6.76 16.97
CA ASN A 69 -12.25 -6.65 16.90
C ASN A 69 -12.86 -7.36 15.67
N ASN A 70 -12.04 -7.74 14.69
CA ASN A 70 -12.49 -8.36 13.45
C ASN A 70 -11.79 -9.69 13.22
N PRO A 71 -12.35 -10.81 13.72
CA PRO A 71 -11.72 -12.12 13.62
C PRO A 71 -11.35 -12.48 12.17
N CYS A 72 -10.10 -12.75 11.95
CA CYS A 72 -9.56 -13.18 10.66
C CYS A 72 -8.42 -14.18 10.89
N THR A 73 -8.03 -14.92 9.87
CA THR A 73 -6.90 -15.85 9.97
C THR A 73 -5.57 -15.16 9.68
N ILE A 74 -5.55 -14.31 8.67
CA ILE A 74 -4.36 -13.54 8.26
C ILE A 74 -4.70 -12.05 8.24
N ALA A 75 -3.84 -11.24 8.84
CA ALA A 75 -3.95 -9.78 8.82
C ALA A 75 -2.72 -9.14 8.17
N PHE A 76 -2.98 -8.19 7.27
CA PHE A 76 -1.98 -7.39 6.58
C PHE A 76 -2.15 -5.91 6.92
N PRO A 77 -1.40 -5.35 7.88
CA PRO A 77 -1.36 -3.91 8.09
C PRO A 77 -0.54 -3.23 6.97
N LEU A 78 -1.22 -2.72 5.94
CA LEU A 78 -0.63 -2.13 4.75
C LEU A 78 -0.72 -0.59 4.75
N ASP A 79 0.19 0.05 4.02
CA ASP A 79 0.02 1.41 3.57
C ASP A 79 -0.73 1.43 2.23
N ILE A 80 -1.39 2.55 1.94
CA ILE A 80 -2.27 2.66 0.76
C ILE A 80 -1.50 2.61 -0.57
N ASP A 81 -0.22 2.78 -0.55
CA ASP A 81 0.67 2.70 -1.71
C ASP A 81 1.45 1.38 -1.80
N GLU A 82 1.05 0.37 -1.01
CA GLU A 82 1.63 -0.96 -0.99
C GLU A 82 0.66 -1.99 -1.60
N PHE A 83 1.16 -2.79 -2.56
CA PHE A 83 0.41 -3.80 -3.29
C PHE A 83 1.05 -5.16 -3.10
N ILE A 84 0.29 -6.12 -2.54
CA ILE A 84 0.76 -7.49 -2.30
C ILE A 84 0.94 -8.21 -3.63
N VAL A 85 2.07 -8.87 -3.81
CA VAL A 85 2.33 -9.75 -4.96
C VAL A 85 3.00 -11.04 -4.49
N TYR A 86 2.81 -12.13 -5.23
CA TYR A 86 3.65 -13.31 -5.09
C TYR A 86 4.93 -13.10 -5.91
N TYR A 87 6.08 -13.33 -5.30
CA TYR A 87 7.39 -13.20 -5.96
C TYR A 87 8.05 -14.56 -6.09
N ASP A 88 8.25 -14.98 -7.32
CA ASP A 88 9.02 -16.16 -7.66
C ASP A 88 10.49 -15.77 -7.80
N LYS A 89 11.31 -16.24 -6.87
CA LYS A 89 12.75 -15.93 -6.83
C LYS A 89 13.55 -16.62 -7.93
N GLU A 90 13.10 -17.77 -8.40
CA GLU A 90 13.78 -18.55 -9.43
C GLU A 90 13.64 -17.90 -10.80
N SER A 91 12.42 -17.54 -11.16
CA SER A 91 12.11 -16.85 -12.42
C SER A 91 12.29 -15.35 -12.38
N ASN A 92 12.48 -14.76 -11.18
CA ASN A 92 12.54 -13.32 -10.94
C ASN A 92 11.29 -12.59 -11.46
N THR A 93 10.10 -13.17 -11.22
CA THR A 93 8.83 -12.64 -11.68
C THR A 93 7.83 -12.46 -10.54
N ILE A 94 6.86 -11.57 -10.74
CA ILE A 94 5.73 -11.42 -9.84
C ILE A 94 4.45 -11.97 -10.46
N SER A 95 3.54 -12.45 -9.60
CA SER A 95 2.20 -12.91 -9.97
C SER A 95 1.15 -12.33 -9.03
N THR A 96 -0.03 -12.04 -9.55
CA THR A 96 -1.22 -11.68 -8.79
C THR A 96 -2.10 -12.91 -8.54
N GLU A 97 -2.03 -13.91 -9.38
CA GLU A 97 -2.88 -15.12 -9.34
C GLU A 97 -2.46 -16.08 -8.24
N ASN A 98 -1.17 -16.13 -7.90
CA ASN A 98 -0.63 -17.07 -6.92
C ASN A 98 -0.77 -16.60 -5.46
N ILE A 99 -1.25 -15.41 -5.20
CA ILE A 99 -1.31 -14.82 -3.85
C ILE A 99 -2.24 -15.63 -2.95
N VAL A 100 -3.49 -15.82 -3.38
CA VAL A 100 -4.53 -16.46 -2.57
C VAL A 100 -4.19 -17.94 -2.34
N SER A 101 -3.74 -18.66 -3.37
CA SER A 101 -3.32 -20.05 -3.23
C SER A 101 -2.11 -20.22 -2.32
N TYR A 102 -1.15 -19.30 -2.38
CA TYR A 102 -0.01 -19.27 -1.48
C TYR A 102 -0.44 -19.07 -0.02
N LEU A 103 -1.31 -18.08 0.25
CA LEU A 103 -1.85 -17.85 1.59
C LEU A 103 -2.64 -19.03 2.12
N HIS A 104 -3.47 -19.64 1.28
CA HIS A 104 -4.20 -20.86 1.63
C HIS A 104 -3.24 -21.98 2.04
N ASN A 105 -2.20 -22.22 1.26
CA ASN A 105 -1.18 -23.21 1.58
C ASN A 105 -0.43 -22.86 2.88
N LEU A 106 -0.11 -21.60 3.10
CA LEU A 106 0.56 -21.14 4.33
C LEU A 106 -0.29 -21.41 5.57
N ILE A 107 -1.60 -21.19 5.48
CA ILE A 107 -2.56 -21.42 6.57
C ILE A 107 -2.69 -22.92 6.87
N HIS A 108 -2.79 -23.75 5.85
CA HIS A 108 -2.98 -25.19 5.98
C HIS A 108 -1.67 -25.94 6.28
N ALA A 109 -0.55 -25.48 5.73
CA ALA A 109 0.78 -26.01 6.04
C ALA A 109 1.35 -25.49 7.37
N GLY A 110 0.64 -24.66 8.07
CA GLY A 110 1.09 -24.00 9.32
C GLY A 110 1.50 -24.94 10.45
N ASN A 111 1.24 -26.24 10.30
CA ASN A 111 1.81 -27.29 11.17
C ASN A 111 3.22 -27.74 10.73
N LEU A 112 3.68 -27.33 9.53
CA LEU A 112 4.98 -27.72 8.96
C LEU A 112 6.04 -26.64 9.09
N THR A 113 5.65 -25.41 9.36
CA THR A 113 6.58 -24.31 9.62
C THR A 113 6.76 -24.16 11.14
N ASN A 114 8.01 -24.16 11.61
CA ASN A 114 8.37 -23.90 13.01
C ASN A 114 8.05 -22.45 13.45
N ASN A 115 7.09 -21.77 12.78
CA ASN A 115 6.66 -20.43 13.13
C ASN A 115 5.64 -20.48 14.28
N SER A 116 6.16 -20.54 15.51
CA SER A 116 5.35 -20.65 16.71
C SER A 116 4.58 -19.38 17.05
N ASN A 117 5.07 -18.20 16.58
CA ASN A 117 4.52 -16.90 16.95
C ASN A 117 3.60 -16.28 15.88
N GLY A 118 3.42 -16.93 14.73
CA GLY A 118 2.53 -16.46 13.67
C GLY A 118 2.99 -15.18 12.94
N LEU A 119 4.27 -14.80 13.07
CA LEU A 119 4.82 -13.61 12.44
C LEU A 119 5.48 -13.95 11.10
N TYR A 120 5.03 -13.32 10.05
CA TYR A 120 5.60 -13.41 8.70
C TYR A 120 6.09 -12.06 8.22
N LYS A 121 7.04 -12.05 7.29
CA LYS A 121 7.53 -10.82 6.67
C LYS A 121 7.50 -10.89 5.15
N CYS A 122 7.17 -9.75 4.55
CA CYS A 122 7.26 -9.48 3.11
C CYS A 122 8.46 -8.57 2.84
N ASP A 123 9.20 -8.84 1.78
CA ASP A 123 10.18 -7.91 1.23
C ASP A 123 9.48 -6.82 0.39
N TYR A 124 10.20 -5.74 0.08
CA TYR A 124 9.72 -4.68 -0.78
C TYR A 124 10.27 -4.78 -2.20
N ILE A 125 9.39 -4.44 -3.14
CA ILE A 125 9.75 -4.10 -4.51
C ILE A 125 9.40 -2.63 -4.71
N HIS A 126 10.39 -1.76 -4.78
CA HIS A 126 10.15 -0.34 -4.99
C HIS A 126 9.85 -0.05 -6.46
N SER A 127 8.77 0.65 -6.75
CA SER A 127 8.47 1.11 -8.09
C SER A 127 9.56 2.04 -8.62
N LYS A 128 9.90 1.92 -9.91
CA LYS A 128 10.96 2.66 -10.55
C LYS A 128 10.40 3.59 -11.61
N LEU A 129 10.72 4.88 -11.52
CA LEU A 129 10.45 5.82 -12.59
C LEU A 129 11.44 5.55 -13.73
N THR A 130 10.95 5.05 -14.87
CA THR A 130 11.77 4.73 -16.04
C THR A 130 12.09 5.93 -16.91
N THR A 131 11.30 6.99 -16.80
CA THR A 131 11.53 8.27 -17.48
C THR A 131 11.96 9.32 -16.47
N PRO A 132 13.06 10.05 -16.68
CA PRO A 132 13.47 11.15 -15.82
C PRO A 132 12.53 12.36 -16.04
N SER A 133 11.29 12.24 -15.56
CA SER A 133 10.30 13.32 -15.56
C SER A 133 10.23 13.93 -14.17
N ARG A 134 10.33 15.27 -14.07
CA ARG A 134 10.09 15.98 -12.81
C ARG A 134 8.65 15.83 -12.33
N GLN A 135 7.73 15.52 -13.23
CA GLN A 135 6.30 15.35 -12.93
C GLN A 135 5.94 13.91 -12.52
N GLY A 136 6.67 12.88 -13.00
CA GLY A 136 6.40 11.47 -12.73
C GLY A 136 5.20 10.94 -13.51
N TYR A 137 4.51 9.92 -12.94
CA TYR A 137 3.36 9.26 -13.55
C TYR A 137 2.05 9.92 -13.13
N ASN A 138 1.09 10.05 -14.05
CA ASN A 138 -0.28 10.48 -13.76
C ASN A 138 -1.10 9.35 -13.12
N ARG A 139 -0.89 8.11 -13.58
CA ARG A 139 -1.49 6.88 -13.05
C ARG A 139 -0.39 5.84 -12.81
N ALA A 140 0.27 5.95 -11.67
CA ALA A 140 1.47 5.16 -11.35
C ALA A 140 1.29 3.66 -11.54
N ILE A 141 0.14 3.10 -11.13
CA ILE A 141 -0.13 1.66 -11.24
C ILE A 141 -0.21 1.20 -12.70
N LEU A 142 -0.76 2.03 -13.59
CA LEU A 142 -0.94 1.67 -15.00
C LEU A 142 0.30 1.98 -15.86
N GLU A 143 1.09 2.96 -15.46
CA GLU A 143 2.20 3.51 -16.24
C GLU A 143 3.55 2.99 -15.76
N CYS A 144 3.72 2.70 -14.46
CA CYS A 144 4.95 2.16 -13.91
C CYS A 144 5.06 0.66 -14.20
N THR A 145 5.89 0.30 -15.18
CA THR A 145 6.05 -1.08 -15.65
C THR A 145 7.25 -1.80 -15.03
N ARG A 146 8.05 -1.10 -14.23
CA ARG A 146 9.26 -1.65 -13.62
C ARG A 146 9.35 -1.32 -12.14
N GLY A 147 9.86 -2.28 -11.39
CA GLY A 147 10.24 -2.14 -10.00
C GLY A 147 11.66 -2.64 -9.76
N ARG A 148 12.10 -2.46 -8.55
CA ARG A 148 13.43 -2.84 -8.09
C ARG A 148 13.30 -3.65 -6.81
N TYR A 149 13.83 -4.85 -6.85
CA TYR A 149 14.02 -5.71 -5.68
C TYR A 149 15.48 -5.59 -5.22
N ASP A 150 15.68 -5.21 -3.97
CA ASP A 150 17.01 -5.11 -3.38
C ASP A 150 17.39 -6.43 -2.71
N ASN A 151 18.39 -7.12 -3.26
CA ASN A 151 18.89 -8.39 -2.72
C ASN A 151 19.81 -8.21 -1.50
N ASN A 152 20.15 -6.99 -1.15
CA ASN A 152 21.06 -6.72 -0.02
C ASN A 152 20.29 -6.73 1.30
N ARG A 153 20.16 -7.89 1.91
CA ARG A 153 19.40 -8.15 3.16
C ARG A 153 19.78 -7.28 4.35
N VAL A 154 20.93 -6.64 4.34
CA VAL A 154 21.42 -5.80 5.46
C VAL A 154 20.65 -4.47 5.54
N LYS A 155 20.01 -4.03 4.47
CA LYS A 155 19.30 -2.73 4.39
C LYS A 155 17.85 -2.84 3.94
N ILE A 156 17.29 -4.05 3.77
CA ILE A 156 15.93 -4.25 3.28
C ILE A 156 14.95 -3.91 4.40
N MET A 157 14.10 -2.95 4.17
CA MET A 157 12.88 -2.79 4.96
C MET A 157 11.95 -3.95 4.61
N THR A 158 11.40 -4.58 5.64
CA THR A 158 10.37 -5.61 5.49
C THR A 158 9.10 -5.13 6.17
N LYS A 159 7.95 -5.65 5.74
CA LYS A 159 6.67 -5.40 6.40
C LYS A 159 6.10 -6.70 6.95
N ALA A 160 5.54 -6.63 8.15
CA ALA A 160 4.98 -7.80 8.79
C ALA A 160 3.53 -8.06 8.40
N PHE A 161 3.15 -9.34 8.37
CA PHE A 161 1.77 -9.79 8.40
C PHE A 161 1.63 -10.97 9.38
N PHE A 162 0.41 -11.28 9.79
CA PHE A 162 0.20 -12.10 10.97
C PHE A 162 -0.80 -13.22 10.74
N ASP A 163 -0.50 -14.42 11.25
CA ASP A 163 -1.50 -15.43 11.59
C ASP A 163 -2.10 -15.05 12.96
N THR A 164 -3.28 -14.48 12.95
CA THR A 164 -3.92 -13.92 14.15
C THR A 164 -4.33 -14.97 15.18
N ARG A 165 -4.36 -16.24 14.81
CA ARG A 165 -4.60 -17.37 15.74
C ARG A 165 -3.41 -17.61 16.69
N LYS A 166 -2.21 -17.17 16.29
CA LYS A 166 -0.95 -17.39 17.02
C LYS A 166 -0.35 -16.08 17.52
N TRP A 167 -0.52 -15.00 16.75
CA TRP A 167 0.10 -13.72 17.04
C TRP A 167 -0.85 -12.80 17.85
N ASN A 168 -0.33 -12.24 18.96
CA ASN A 168 -1.03 -11.30 19.83
C ASN A 168 -0.20 -10.07 20.21
N GLY A 169 0.88 -9.81 19.48
CA GLY A 169 1.79 -8.70 19.77
C GLY A 169 1.23 -7.33 19.39
N ASN A 170 2.02 -6.30 19.66
CA ASN A 170 1.71 -4.93 19.25
C ASN A 170 2.18 -4.64 17.82
N ILE A 171 1.54 -3.69 17.16
CA ILE A 171 1.95 -3.20 15.85
C ILE A 171 2.69 -1.88 16.04
N ASP A 172 3.92 -1.78 15.54
CA ASP A 172 4.65 -0.52 15.54
C ASP A 172 4.06 0.45 14.50
N HIS A 173 4.42 1.72 14.60
CA HIS A 173 3.88 2.77 13.75
C HIS A 173 4.09 2.53 12.24
N GLY A 174 5.20 1.90 11.85
CA GLY A 174 5.51 1.56 10.46
C GLY A 174 5.15 0.13 10.06
N ASN A 175 4.80 -0.71 11.03
CA ASN A 175 4.61 -2.14 10.87
C ASN A 175 5.85 -2.86 10.28
N HIS A 176 7.03 -2.38 10.62
CA HIS A 176 8.29 -2.95 10.12
C HIS A 176 8.89 -4.02 11.04
N PHE A 177 8.53 -4.04 12.31
CA PHE A 177 8.95 -4.99 13.33
C PHE A 177 10.43 -5.41 13.23
N ASN A 178 11.29 -4.51 13.61
CA ASN A 178 12.72 -4.81 13.74
C ASN A 178 13.06 -5.52 15.06
N THR A 179 12.09 -5.63 15.98
CA THR A 179 12.31 -6.05 17.37
C THR A 179 12.02 -7.53 17.64
N TYR A 180 11.42 -8.25 16.68
CA TYR A 180 11.12 -9.67 16.88
C TYR A 180 12.24 -10.54 16.34
N SER A 181 12.76 -11.43 17.22
CA SER A 181 13.84 -12.37 16.89
C SER A 181 13.40 -13.53 15.99
N GLU A 182 12.10 -13.86 15.98
CA GLU A 182 11.56 -15.01 15.26
C GLU A 182 10.46 -14.59 14.28
N TYR A 183 10.72 -14.77 13.01
CA TYR A 183 9.77 -14.56 11.92
C TYR A 183 10.07 -15.52 10.75
N THR A 184 9.08 -15.76 9.93
CA THR A 184 9.25 -16.50 8.68
C THR A 184 9.18 -15.55 7.49
N MET A 185 10.21 -15.57 6.64
CA MET A 185 10.15 -14.85 5.37
C MET A 185 9.16 -15.55 4.43
N SER A 186 8.27 -14.75 3.84
CA SER A 186 7.32 -15.25 2.87
C SER A 186 7.83 -15.07 1.44
N ASN A 187 7.15 -15.71 0.47
CA ASN A 187 7.32 -15.40 -0.95
C ASN A 187 6.40 -14.26 -1.40
N LEU A 188 5.64 -13.65 -0.48
CA LEU A 188 4.93 -12.42 -0.78
C LEU A 188 5.89 -11.24 -0.68
N CYS A 189 5.73 -10.31 -1.62
CA CYS A 189 6.41 -9.02 -1.62
C CYS A 189 5.38 -7.90 -1.69
N LEU A 190 5.79 -6.71 -1.28
CA LEU A 190 4.99 -5.50 -1.40
C LEU A 190 5.58 -4.61 -2.48
N VAL A 191 4.84 -4.39 -3.56
CA VAL A 191 5.20 -3.36 -4.52
C VAL A 191 4.80 -2.01 -3.92
N HIS A 192 5.81 -1.18 -3.66
CA HIS A 192 5.66 0.11 -2.99
C HIS A 192 5.75 1.25 -4.01
N TYR A 193 4.62 1.90 -4.27
CA TYR A 193 4.51 3.05 -5.17
C TYR A 193 4.76 4.37 -4.44
N HIS A 194 5.86 4.45 -3.73
CA HIS A 194 6.19 5.60 -2.89
C HIS A 194 6.39 6.91 -3.66
N LYS A 195 7.06 6.85 -4.82
CA LYS A 195 7.37 8.02 -5.66
C LYS A 195 6.59 7.95 -6.98
N ARG A 196 5.37 8.47 -6.99
CA ARG A 196 4.47 8.44 -8.14
C ARG A 196 4.64 9.65 -9.05
N ASN A 197 4.27 10.82 -8.55
CA ASN A 197 4.51 12.09 -9.22
C ASN A 197 4.99 13.14 -8.21
N LEU A 198 5.56 14.23 -8.72
CA LEU A 198 6.19 15.24 -7.87
C LEU A 198 5.18 15.95 -6.95
N GLN A 199 3.99 16.23 -7.45
CA GLN A 199 2.96 16.93 -6.68
C GLN A 199 2.45 16.07 -5.52
N GLN A 200 2.11 14.82 -5.81
CA GLN A 200 1.65 13.87 -4.80
C GLN A 200 2.74 13.56 -3.77
N HIS A 201 3.99 13.42 -4.23
CA HIS A 201 5.09 13.19 -3.30
C HIS A 201 5.31 14.39 -2.36
N LYS A 202 5.25 15.62 -2.88
CA LYS A 202 5.32 16.83 -2.05
C LYS A 202 4.22 16.87 -1.00
N LYS A 203 2.98 16.55 -1.39
CA LYS A 203 1.81 16.47 -0.51
C LYS A 203 2.05 15.45 0.61
N LYS A 204 2.51 14.24 0.25
CA LYS A 204 2.86 13.18 1.20
C LYS A 204 3.95 13.61 2.19
N VAL A 205 5.01 14.26 1.72
CA VAL A 205 6.09 14.75 2.58
C VAL A 205 5.58 15.84 3.55
N ILE A 206 4.74 16.76 3.06
CA ILE A 206 4.09 17.80 3.89
C ILE A 206 3.26 17.12 4.99
N ASN A 207 2.38 16.20 4.64
CA ASN A 207 1.52 15.47 5.59
C ASN A 207 2.34 14.71 6.65
N ASN A 208 3.43 14.06 6.23
CA ASN A 208 4.30 13.34 7.16
C ASN A 208 5.01 14.29 8.14
N VAL A 209 5.51 15.42 7.67
CA VAL A 209 6.16 16.43 8.53
C VAL A 209 5.17 17.05 9.52
N GLN A 210 3.95 17.34 9.06
CA GLN A 210 2.85 17.81 9.93
C GLN A 210 2.43 16.75 10.95
N GLY A 211 2.31 15.48 10.53
CA GLY A 211 2.00 14.35 11.40
C GLY A 211 3.03 14.12 12.51
N LEU A 212 4.29 14.54 12.27
CA LEU A 212 5.35 14.56 13.28
C LEU A 212 5.29 15.80 14.20
N GLY A 213 4.33 16.71 14.00
CA GLY A 213 4.16 17.92 14.80
C GLY A 213 5.01 19.11 14.35
N TYR A 214 5.62 19.07 13.16
CA TYR A 214 6.46 20.15 12.66
C TYR A 214 5.75 21.03 11.62
N ASN A 215 6.13 22.30 11.53
CA ASN A 215 5.71 23.17 10.46
C ASN A 215 6.50 22.86 9.17
N PRO A 216 5.86 22.32 8.10
CA PRO A 216 6.57 21.94 6.87
C PRO A 216 7.11 23.13 6.07
N TYR A 217 6.70 24.35 6.38
CA TYR A 217 7.10 25.56 5.65
C TYR A 217 8.17 26.41 6.37
N ASP A 218 8.54 26.03 7.59
CA ASP A 218 9.60 26.70 8.34
C ASP A 218 10.95 26.03 8.08
N LEU A 219 11.63 26.51 7.02
CA LEU A 219 12.93 25.98 6.60
C LEU A 219 14.00 26.06 7.71
N ASN A 220 13.99 27.11 8.52
CA ASN A 220 14.99 27.30 9.56
C ASN A 220 14.79 26.29 10.69
N ALA A 221 13.55 26.16 11.19
CA ALA A 221 13.22 25.17 12.19
C ALA A 221 13.50 23.72 11.70
N LEU A 222 13.17 23.42 10.44
CA LEU A 222 13.45 22.09 9.86
C LEU A 222 14.95 21.79 9.78
N LYS A 223 15.81 22.79 9.51
CA LYS A 223 17.27 22.62 9.48
C LYS A 223 17.88 22.39 10.86
N GLU A 224 17.27 22.95 11.90
CA GLU A 224 17.71 22.80 13.29
C GLU A 224 17.31 21.47 13.91
N LEU A 225 16.30 20.77 13.33
CA LEU A 225 15.84 19.49 13.84
C LEU A 225 16.96 18.45 13.89
N ASN A 226 17.03 17.74 15.02
CA ASN A 226 18.00 16.68 15.23
C ASN A 226 17.84 15.57 14.19
N LYS A 227 18.93 15.25 13.49
CA LYS A 227 18.98 14.22 12.44
C LYS A 227 18.63 12.81 12.91
N GLY A 228 18.53 12.58 14.21
CA GLY A 228 18.22 11.30 14.84
C GLY A 228 16.74 11.09 15.21
N CYS A 229 15.84 12.06 14.94
CA CYS A 229 14.43 11.89 15.28
C CYS A 229 13.73 10.88 14.35
N PRO A 230 12.71 10.14 14.84
CA PRO A 230 11.86 9.31 13.99
C PRO A 230 11.29 10.15 12.83
N GLY A 231 11.31 9.62 11.60
CA GLY A 231 10.82 10.35 10.44
C GLY A 231 11.75 11.45 9.89
N SER A 232 13.00 11.57 10.39
CA SER A 232 13.98 12.57 9.94
C SER A 232 14.23 12.59 8.42
N HIS A 233 13.99 11.47 7.72
CA HIS A 233 14.08 11.42 6.27
C HIS A 233 13.02 12.28 5.58
N HIS A 234 11.80 12.38 6.11
CA HIS A 234 10.76 13.28 5.61
C HIS A 234 11.14 14.76 5.81
N VAL A 235 11.74 15.07 6.96
CA VAL A 235 12.27 16.42 7.22
C VAL A 235 13.36 16.78 6.20
N LYS A 236 14.28 15.87 5.90
CA LYS A 236 15.32 16.08 4.88
C LYS A 236 14.74 16.25 3.47
N GLU A 237 13.70 15.48 3.13
CA GLU A 237 13.02 15.61 1.85
C GLU A 237 12.29 16.95 1.77
N MET A 238 11.63 17.41 2.85
CA MET A 238 10.97 18.72 2.90
C MET A 238 11.95 19.88 2.72
N ILE A 239 13.11 19.83 3.38
CA ILE A 239 14.18 20.80 3.18
C ILE A 239 14.57 20.90 1.70
N ARG A 240 14.79 19.75 1.03
CA ARG A 240 15.13 19.72 -0.41
C ARG A 240 14.02 20.28 -1.29
N ILE A 241 12.75 20.05 -0.93
CA ILE A 241 11.60 20.62 -1.63
C ILE A 241 11.60 22.15 -1.51
N LEU A 242 11.77 22.69 -0.30
CA LEU A 242 11.78 24.12 -0.03
C LEU A 242 12.98 24.83 -0.69
N GLU A 243 14.12 24.16 -0.77
CA GLU A 243 15.31 24.69 -1.46
C GLU A 243 15.26 24.53 -2.99
N GLY A 244 14.18 23.98 -3.56
CA GLY A 244 14.06 23.74 -4.99
C GLY A 244 15.01 22.66 -5.54
N LYS A 245 15.66 21.88 -4.67
CA LYS A 245 16.66 20.85 -5.01
C LYS A 245 16.06 19.45 -5.15
N TYR A 246 14.75 19.30 -4.93
CA TYR A 246 14.10 17.99 -4.96
C TYR A 246 13.85 17.51 -6.39
N SER A 247 14.16 16.24 -6.63
CA SER A 247 13.87 15.52 -7.87
C SER A 247 13.36 14.13 -7.54
N LEU A 248 12.42 13.61 -8.35
CA LEU A 248 11.95 12.22 -8.24
C LEU A 248 13.02 11.20 -8.68
N ASN A 249 14.10 11.65 -9.31
CA ASN A 249 15.21 10.78 -9.71
C ASN A 249 15.84 10.17 -8.46
N CYS A 250 15.77 8.85 -8.37
CA CYS A 250 16.42 8.09 -7.31
C CYS A 250 17.87 7.79 -7.72
N ASN A 251 18.82 8.08 -6.84
CA ASN A 251 20.13 7.45 -6.92
C ASN A 251 19.90 5.95 -6.66
N GLU A 252 20.09 5.12 -7.66
CA GLU A 252 19.87 3.68 -7.57
C GLU A 252 21.06 3.02 -6.88
N PRO A 253 20.83 2.12 -5.90
CA PRO A 253 21.89 1.24 -5.43
C PRO A 253 22.36 0.33 -6.56
N VAL A 254 23.66 0.04 -6.57
CA VAL A 254 24.34 -0.70 -7.65
C VAL A 254 23.88 -2.17 -7.79
N TYR A 255 23.12 -2.73 -6.85
CA TYR A 255 22.80 -4.16 -6.75
C TYR A 255 21.30 -4.46 -6.74
N SER A 256 20.49 -3.77 -7.51
CA SER A 256 19.06 -4.05 -7.55
C SER A 256 18.68 -4.90 -8.77
N THR A 257 17.83 -5.89 -8.55
CA THR A 257 17.24 -6.69 -9.62
C THR A 257 16.00 -5.97 -10.16
N ASP A 258 15.96 -5.76 -11.47
CA ASP A 258 14.79 -5.18 -12.15
C ASP A 258 13.67 -6.21 -12.26
N ILE A 259 12.46 -5.80 -11.86
CA ILE A 259 11.25 -6.62 -11.90
C ILE A 259 10.20 -5.93 -12.76
N ARG A 260 9.49 -6.71 -13.58
CA ARG A 260 8.35 -6.21 -14.35
C ARG A 260 7.11 -6.12 -13.44
N LEU A 261 6.49 -4.94 -13.38
CA LEU A 261 5.26 -4.69 -12.60
C LEU A 261 3.98 -4.79 -13.45
N THR A 262 4.09 -5.15 -14.72
CA THR A 262 2.95 -5.31 -15.64
C THR A 262 1.83 -6.24 -15.12
N PRO A 263 2.08 -7.30 -14.32
CA PRO A 263 1.01 -8.11 -13.77
C PRO A 263 -0.01 -7.30 -12.96
N ILE A 264 0.43 -6.33 -12.14
CA ILE A 264 -0.45 -5.48 -11.35
C ILE A 264 -1.30 -4.59 -12.25
N SER A 265 -0.66 -3.89 -13.21
CA SER A 265 -1.38 -2.99 -14.12
C SER A 265 -2.36 -3.74 -15.02
N THR A 266 -2.02 -4.96 -15.46
CA THR A 266 -2.91 -5.83 -16.24
C THR A 266 -4.11 -6.26 -15.39
N PHE A 267 -3.88 -6.65 -14.15
CA PHE A 267 -4.95 -7.05 -13.24
C PHE A 267 -5.94 -5.90 -12.99
N ILE A 268 -5.46 -4.68 -12.70
CA ILE A 268 -6.32 -3.51 -12.51
C ILE A 268 -7.08 -3.13 -13.78
N LYS A 269 -6.44 -3.18 -14.96
CA LYS A 269 -7.11 -2.92 -16.24
C LYS A 269 -8.26 -3.89 -16.48
N LYS A 270 -8.03 -5.18 -16.22
CA LYS A 270 -9.06 -6.24 -16.33
C LYS A 270 -10.26 -5.93 -15.43
N ILE A 271 -10.03 -5.69 -14.13
CA ILE A 271 -11.09 -5.35 -13.17
C ILE A 271 -11.90 -4.12 -13.65
N THR A 272 -11.19 -3.08 -14.08
CA THR A 272 -11.84 -1.85 -14.56
C THR A 272 -12.69 -2.10 -15.81
N GLN A 273 -12.25 -2.97 -16.72
CA GLN A 273 -13.01 -3.32 -17.93
C GLN A 273 -14.23 -4.17 -17.60
N ASP A 274 -14.08 -5.17 -16.72
CA ASP A 274 -15.17 -6.04 -16.31
C ASP A 274 -16.30 -5.22 -15.65
N ARG A 275 -15.96 -4.26 -14.79
CA ARG A 275 -16.92 -3.34 -14.17
C ARG A 275 -17.65 -2.45 -15.18
N LYS A 276 -16.96 -1.96 -16.22
CA LYS A 276 -17.61 -1.20 -17.30
C LYS A 276 -18.61 -2.07 -18.04
N ASN A 277 -18.26 -3.31 -18.34
CA ASN A 277 -19.13 -4.25 -19.04
C ASN A 277 -20.39 -4.57 -18.22
N GLU A 278 -20.24 -4.81 -16.90
CA GLU A 278 -21.37 -5.03 -15.98
C GLU A 278 -22.31 -3.82 -15.94
N THR A 279 -21.77 -2.61 -15.90
CA THR A 279 -22.56 -1.36 -15.89
C THR A 279 -23.35 -1.21 -17.19
N ILE A 280 -22.72 -1.50 -18.35
CA ILE A 280 -23.38 -1.46 -19.66
C ILE A 280 -24.53 -2.47 -19.72
N GLN A 281 -24.30 -3.72 -19.24
CA GLN A 281 -25.33 -4.75 -19.22
C GLN A 281 -26.50 -4.36 -18.31
N LYS A 282 -26.25 -3.84 -17.10
CA LYS A 282 -27.31 -3.33 -16.20
C LYS A 282 -28.14 -2.24 -16.85
N ASN A 283 -27.48 -1.28 -17.51
CA ASN A 283 -28.16 -0.17 -18.20
C ASN A 283 -28.99 -0.67 -19.41
N GLN A 284 -28.54 -1.69 -20.12
CA GLN A 284 -29.29 -2.32 -21.20
C GLN A 284 -30.53 -3.05 -20.67
N LEU A 285 -30.38 -3.85 -19.61
CA LEU A 285 -31.49 -4.55 -18.96
C LEU A 285 -32.55 -3.57 -18.45
N SER A 286 -32.16 -2.51 -17.75
CA SER A 286 -33.12 -1.49 -17.27
C SER A 286 -33.84 -0.78 -18.42
N ARG A 287 -33.19 -0.54 -19.55
CA ARG A 287 -33.82 -0.01 -20.76
C ARG A 287 -34.83 -0.98 -21.36
N PHE A 288 -34.51 -2.28 -21.40
CA PHE A 288 -35.44 -3.32 -21.90
C PHE A 288 -36.67 -3.44 -20.99
N GLU A 289 -36.50 -3.42 -19.68
CA GLU A 289 -37.62 -3.45 -18.72
C GLU A 289 -38.51 -2.19 -18.85
N TYR A 290 -37.91 -1.01 -18.99
CA TYR A 290 -38.65 0.22 -19.20
C TYR A 290 -39.50 0.22 -20.49
N ILE A 291 -38.96 -0.36 -21.57
CA ILE A 291 -39.69 -0.48 -22.86
C ILE A 291 -40.83 -1.52 -22.75
N LYS A 292 -40.60 -2.62 -22.00
CA LYS A 292 -41.59 -3.68 -21.82
C LYS A 292 -42.80 -3.22 -20.97
N ASN A 293 -42.57 -2.34 -20.02
CA ASN A 293 -43.62 -1.83 -19.11
C ASN A 293 -44.42 -0.64 -19.75
N ARG A 294 -44.07 -0.21 -20.94
CA ARG A 294 -44.82 0.83 -21.69
C ARG A 294 -45.67 0.30 -22.83
N LYS A 295 -45.67 -1.00 -23.08
CA LYS A 295 -46.62 -1.70 -23.98
C LYS A 295 -47.74 -2.34 -23.15
#